data_2e34e8877b1200aaf8016050e3329f03
#
_entry.id   2e34e8877b1200aaf8016050e3329f03
#
_cell.length_a   1.000
_cell.length_b   1.000
_cell.length_c   1.000
_cell.angle_alpha   90.00
_cell.angle_beta   90.00
_cell.angle_gamma   90.00
#
_symmetry.space_group_name_H-M   'P 1'
#
loop_
_entity.id
_entity.type
_entity.pdbx_description
1 polymer ?
#
loop_
_entity_poly.entity_id
_entity_poly.type
_entity_poly.pdbx_seq_one_letter_code
_entity_poly.pdbx_strand_id
1 'polypeptide(L)'
;MTAPVARPDIADRGDIADLVTAFYRRAFADALLGPIFVDVAKVDMSVHLPVMCDFWETVLLRAGRYHRNALRPHLELNSTVELTAAHFERWLALWTATVDERHRGEKAELAKTQATRIAGSISRRLREQPATQHVTIQRRRPDEDSADHGTPGPARTGSPLV
;
A
#
# COMPACT_ATOMS: atom_id res chain seq x y z
N MET A 1 7.69 -39.30 8.92
CA MET A 1 8.23 -37.95 9.19
C MET A 1 8.66 -37.35 7.87
N THR A 2 7.87 -36.45 7.33
CA THR A 2 8.23 -35.72 6.10
C THR A 2 9.25 -34.66 6.50
N ALA A 3 10.44 -34.71 5.91
CA ALA A 3 11.45 -33.69 6.13
C ALA A 3 10.87 -32.33 5.73
N PRO A 4 11.14 -31.24 6.48
CA PRO A 4 10.70 -29.91 6.09
C PRO A 4 11.28 -29.59 4.71
N VAL A 5 10.40 -29.29 3.76
CA VAL A 5 10.83 -28.84 2.43
C VAL A 5 11.72 -27.62 2.63
N ALA A 6 12.98 -27.73 2.24
CA ALA A 6 13.93 -26.62 2.34
C ALA A 6 13.39 -25.47 1.48
N ARG A 7 13.13 -24.34 2.11
CA ARG A 7 12.70 -23.12 1.40
C ARG A 7 13.92 -22.55 0.67
N PRO A 8 13.84 -22.34 -0.65
CA PRO A 8 14.95 -21.74 -1.39
C PRO A 8 15.10 -20.25 -1.02
N ASP A 9 16.28 -19.70 -1.25
CA ASP A 9 16.46 -18.25 -1.21
C ASP A 9 15.86 -17.59 -2.45
N ILE A 10 15.68 -16.27 -2.41
CA ILE A 10 15.20 -15.48 -3.53
C ILE A 10 16.27 -15.45 -4.63
N ALA A 11 15.98 -16.00 -5.79
CA ALA A 11 16.96 -16.16 -6.85
C ALA A 11 16.74 -15.20 -8.03
N ASP A 12 15.49 -14.94 -8.39
CA ASP A 12 15.15 -14.21 -9.60
C ASP A 12 13.88 -13.36 -9.46
N ARG A 13 13.51 -12.69 -10.57
CA ARG A 13 12.29 -11.85 -10.65
C ARG A 13 11.01 -12.66 -10.44
N GLY A 14 10.97 -13.93 -10.82
CA GLY A 14 9.82 -14.79 -10.61
C GLY A 14 9.54 -15.01 -9.13
N ASP A 15 10.58 -15.30 -8.36
CA ASP A 15 10.49 -15.42 -6.89
C ASP A 15 10.02 -14.11 -6.25
N ILE A 16 10.52 -12.99 -6.73
CA ILE A 16 10.10 -11.66 -6.27
C ILE A 16 8.63 -11.41 -6.59
N ALA A 17 8.19 -11.72 -7.80
CA ALA A 17 6.79 -11.53 -8.20
C ALA A 17 5.83 -12.39 -7.36
N ASP A 18 6.19 -13.62 -7.09
CA ASP A 18 5.42 -14.52 -6.24
C ASP A 18 5.37 -14.04 -4.78
N LEU A 19 6.49 -13.58 -4.26
CA LEU A 19 6.59 -13.01 -2.91
C LEU A 19 5.73 -11.76 -2.77
N VAL A 20 5.87 -10.80 -3.69
CA VAL A 20 5.12 -9.54 -3.69
C VAL A 20 3.62 -9.80 -3.86
N THR A 21 3.23 -10.70 -4.76
CA THR A 21 1.82 -11.08 -4.95
C THR A 21 1.24 -11.68 -3.67
N ALA A 22 1.95 -12.60 -3.03
CA ALA A 22 1.51 -13.22 -1.78
C ALA A 22 1.37 -12.20 -0.65
N PHE A 23 2.30 -11.25 -0.55
CA PHE A 23 2.25 -10.16 0.41
C PHE A 23 1.02 -9.28 0.20
N TYR A 24 0.78 -8.78 -1.01
CA TYR A 24 -0.36 -7.90 -1.27
C TYR A 24 -1.70 -8.59 -1.09
N ARG A 25 -1.80 -9.88 -1.38
CA ARG A 25 -3.00 -10.66 -1.06
C ARG A 25 -3.33 -10.61 0.44
N ARG A 26 -2.33 -10.70 1.29
CA ARG A 26 -2.49 -10.56 2.74
C ARG A 26 -2.80 -9.13 3.17
N ALA A 27 -2.07 -8.17 2.62
CA ALA A 27 -2.26 -6.77 2.94
C ALA A 27 -3.67 -6.28 2.59
N PHE A 28 -4.22 -6.68 1.45
CA PHE A 28 -5.59 -6.32 1.05
C PHE A 28 -6.66 -6.96 1.92
N ALA A 29 -6.41 -8.15 2.45
CA ALA A 29 -7.31 -8.85 3.37
C ALA A 29 -7.13 -8.43 4.84
N ASP A 30 -6.10 -7.66 5.15
CA ASP A 30 -5.79 -7.21 6.51
C ASP A 30 -6.77 -6.12 6.97
N ALA A 31 -7.27 -6.23 8.20
CA ALA A 31 -8.26 -5.30 8.73
C ALA A 31 -7.74 -3.86 8.90
N LEU A 32 -6.43 -3.68 9.11
CA LEU A 32 -5.82 -2.36 9.27
C LEU A 32 -5.34 -1.78 7.93
N LEU A 33 -4.67 -2.59 7.11
CA LEU A 33 -4.05 -2.16 5.85
C LEU A 33 -5.00 -2.22 4.65
N GLY A 34 -5.94 -3.17 4.64
CA GLY A 34 -6.87 -3.37 3.53
C GLY A 34 -7.64 -2.10 3.15
N PRO A 35 -8.26 -1.38 4.09
CA PRO A 35 -8.94 -0.13 3.79
C PRO A 35 -8.06 0.94 3.15
N ILE A 36 -6.78 1.01 3.54
CA ILE A 36 -5.84 1.97 2.95
C ILE A 36 -5.50 1.61 1.51
N PHE A 37 -5.17 0.36 1.24
CA PHE A 37 -4.80 -0.09 -0.10
C PHE A 37 -5.97 -0.16 -1.07
N VAL A 38 -7.13 -0.63 -0.60
CA VAL A 38 -8.29 -0.89 -1.45
C VAL A 38 -9.18 0.34 -1.58
N ASP A 39 -9.55 0.97 -0.46
CA ASP A 39 -10.56 2.02 -0.44
C ASP A 39 -9.97 3.41 -0.68
N VAL A 40 -8.81 3.71 -0.12
CA VAL A 40 -8.17 5.03 -0.20
C VAL A 40 -7.20 5.11 -1.37
N ALA A 41 -6.18 4.28 -1.39
CA ALA A 41 -5.15 4.28 -2.44
C ALA A 41 -5.64 3.66 -3.75
N LYS A 42 -6.67 2.80 -3.70
CA LYS A 42 -7.26 2.11 -4.87
C LYS A 42 -6.20 1.46 -5.74
N VAL A 43 -5.31 0.70 -5.11
CA VAL A 43 -4.15 0.09 -5.76
C VAL A 43 -4.60 -0.90 -6.83
N ASP A 44 -4.20 -0.64 -8.08
CA ASP A 44 -4.35 -1.56 -9.20
C ASP A 44 -3.10 -2.44 -9.29
N MET A 45 -3.24 -3.71 -8.97
CA MET A 45 -2.13 -4.67 -8.96
C MET A 45 -1.54 -4.91 -10.35
N SER A 46 -2.29 -4.73 -11.42
CA SER A 46 -1.75 -4.85 -12.79
C SER A 46 -0.69 -3.80 -13.09
N VAL A 47 -0.81 -2.63 -12.48
CA VAL A 47 0.14 -1.51 -12.59
C VAL A 47 1.18 -1.54 -11.48
N HIS A 48 0.77 -1.86 -10.27
CA HIS A 48 1.60 -1.77 -9.06
C HIS A 48 2.61 -2.92 -8.94
N LEU A 49 2.21 -4.14 -9.30
CA LEU A 49 3.08 -5.32 -9.20
C LEU A 49 4.38 -5.19 -9.99
N PRO A 50 4.38 -4.78 -11.28
CA PRO A 50 5.63 -4.58 -12.01
C PRO A 50 6.56 -3.56 -11.35
N VAL A 51 6.01 -2.48 -10.82
CA VAL A 51 6.78 -1.43 -10.12
C VAL A 51 7.44 -1.98 -8.85
N MET A 52 6.72 -2.76 -8.07
CA MET A 52 7.26 -3.39 -6.86
C MET A 52 8.28 -4.49 -7.19
N CYS A 53 8.10 -5.22 -8.27
CA CYS A 53 9.11 -6.16 -8.75
C CYS A 53 10.39 -5.44 -9.16
N ASP A 54 10.31 -4.33 -9.87
CA ASP A 54 11.46 -3.50 -10.23
C ASP A 54 12.19 -2.97 -9.00
N PHE A 55 11.42 -2.53 -8.00
CA PHE A 55 11.97 -2.06 -6.73
C PHE A 55 12.74 -3.17 -5.99
N TRP A 56 12.11 -4.30 -5.73
CA TRP A 56 12.74 -5.39 -4.98
C TRP A 56 13.86 -6.07 -5.75
N GLU A 57 13.74 -6.18 -7.07
CA GLU A 57 14.82 -6.69 -7.92
C GLU A 57 16.06 -5.77 -7.86
N THR A 58 15.85 -4.45 -7.85
CA THR A 58 16.92 -3.49 -7.64
C THR A 58 17.58 -3.64 -6.27
N VAL A 59 16.78 -3.79 -5.22
CA VAL A 59 17.27 -3.91 -3.84
C VAL A 59 18.01 -5.22 -3.60
N LEU A 60 17.47 -6.35 -4.08
CA LEU A 60 17.96 -7.69 -3.77
C LEU A 60 18.96 -8.24 -4.78
N LEU A 61 18.78 -7.92 -6.07
CA LEU A 61 19.54 -8.46 -7.19
C LEU A 61 20.41 -7.41 -7.89
N ARG A 62 20.38 -6.16 -7.42
CA ARG A 62 21.13 -5.03 -7.99
C ARG A 62 20.82 -4.77 -9.47
N ALA A 63 19.58 -5.03 -9.90
CA ALA A 63 19.19 -4.93 -11.30
C ALA A 63 19.10 -3.49 -11.85
N GLY A 64 19.08 -2.47 -10.99
CA GLY A 64 19.04 -1.05 -11.39
C GLY A 64 17.79 -0.64 -12.17
N ARG A 65 16.67 -1.33 -12.01
CA ARG A 65 15.43 -1.10 -12.78
C ARG A 65 14.50 -0.07 -12.16
N TYR A 66 14.63 0.18 -10.85
CA TYR A 66 13.78 1.12 -10.14
C TYR A 66 14.42 2.51 -10.09
N HIS A 67 13.77 3.49 -10.73
CA HIS A 67 14.22 4.88 -10.80
C HIS A 67 13.18 5.86 -10.24
N ARG A 68 12.15 5.35 -9.53
CA ARG A 68 11.09 6.18 -8.97
C ARG A 68 11.41 6.63 -7.55
N ASN A 69 10.71 7.65 -7.10
CA ASN A 69 10.77 8.11 -5.71
C ASN A 69 9.70 7.38 -4.88
N ALA A 70 10.13 6.42 -4.07
CA ALA A 70 9.21 5.65 -3.21
C ALA A 70 8.51 6.50 -2.14
N LEU A 71 9.09 7.61 -1.72
CA LEU A 71 8.52 8.48 -0.70
C LEU A 71 7.27 9.23 -1.20
N ARG A 72 7.29 9.69 -2.46
CA ARG A 72 6.24 10.56 -3.01
C ARG A 72 4.83 9.95 -2.91
N PRO A 73 4.58 8.71 -3.32
CA PRO A 73 3.25 8.10 -3.17
C PRO A 73 2.77 8.04 -1.72
N HIS A 74 3.68 7.82 -0.77
CA HIS A 74 3.34 7.79 0.66
C HIS A 74 3.02 9.18 1.20
N LEU A 75 3.69 10.23 0.74
CA LEU A 75 3.34 11.61 1.08
C LEU A 75 1.94 11.98 0.57
N GLU A 76 1.64 11.63 -0.68
CA GLU A 76 0.33 11.86 -1.28
C GLU A 76 -0.78 11.09 -0.53
N LEU A 77 -0.54 9.84 -0.20
CA LEU A 77 -1.47 9.02 0.59
C LEU A 77 -1.66 9.58 2.00
N ASN A 78 -0.58 9.97 2.67
CA ASN A 78 -0.61 10.54 4.02
C ASN A 78 -1.38 11.86 4.09
N SER A 79 -1.47 12.61 2.99
CA SER A 79 -2.30 13.83 2.91
C SER A 79 -3.79 13.52 2.95
N THR A 80 -4.19 12.32 2.58
CA THR A 80 -5.60 11.86 2.56
C THR A 80 -5.96 11.08 3.81
N VAL A 81 -5.09 10.17 4.25
CA VAL A 81 -5.25 9.34 5.44
C VAL A 81 -3.93 9.28 6.21
N GLU A 82 -3.98 9.54 7.50
CA GLU A 82 -2.77 9.48 8.32
C GLU A 82 -2.19 8.06 8.36
N LEU A 83 -0.94 7.93 7.89
CA LEU A 83 -0.18 6.69 7.99
C LEU A 83 0.58 6.68 9.31
N THR A 84 0.06 5.95 10.29
CA THR A 84 0.60 5.87 11.65
C THR A 84 1.70 4.83 11.78
N ALA A 85 2.42 4.84 12.91
CA ALA A 85 3.38 3.79 13.26
C ALA A 85 2.75 2.40 13.20
N ALA A 86 1.50 2.25 13.65
CA ALA A 86 0.78 0.97 13.62
C ALA A 86 0.62 0.41 12.20
N HIS A 87 0.40 1.27 11.19
CA HIS A 87 0.33 0.85 9.80
C HIS A 87 1.68 0.30 9.30
N PHE A 88 2.78 0.98 9.61
CA PHE A 88 4.13 0.52 9.21
C PHE A 88 4.54 -0.75 9.94
N GLU A 89 4.26 -0.88 11.23
CA GLU A 89 4.52 -2.09 12.01
C GLU A 89 3.73 -3.29 11.47
N ARG A 90 2.46 -3.09 11.13
CA ARG A 90 1.62 -4.14 10.54
C ARG A 90 2.12 -4.55 9.16
N TRP A 91 2.49 -3.58 8.33
CA TRP A 91 3.09 -3.83 7.02
C TRP A 91 4.37 -4.69 7.14
N LEU A 92 5.28 -4.33 8.05
CA LEU A 92 6.49 -5.08 8.31
C LEU A 92 6.22 -6.49 8.83
N ALA A 93 5.27 -6.66 9.72
CA ALA A 93 4.89 -7.96 10.25
C ALA A 93 4.38 -8.89 9.15
N LEU A 94 3.51 -8.40 8.27
CA LEU A 94 3.00 -9.17 7.14
C LEU A 94 4.09 -9.49 6.10
N TRP A 95 4.95 -8.53 5.81
CA TRP A 95 6.08 -8.73 4.91
C TRP A 95 7.03 -9.80 5.43
N THR A 96 7.47 -9.67 6.67
CA THR A 96 8.38 -10.62 7.32
C THR A 96 7.79 -12.03 7.34
N ALA A 97 6.53 -12.18 7.74
CA ALA A 97 5.85 -13.47 7.74
C ALA A 97 5.78 -14.09 6.33
N THR A 98 5.51 -13.27 5.32
CA THR A 98 5.44 -13.74 3.93
C THR A 98 6.81 -14.19 3.42
N VAL A 99 7.87 -13.45 3.72
CA VAL A 99 9.25 -13.85 3.38
C VAL A 99 9.60 -15.16 4.08
N ASP A 100 9.39 -15.25 5.39
CA ASP A 100 9.76 -16.43 6.20
C ASP A 100 9.01 -17.71 5.80
N GLU A 101 7.79 -17.59 5.30
CA GLU A 101 7.04 -18.74 4.81
C GLU A 101 7.53 -19.28 3.47
N ARG A 102 8.05 -18.41 2.61
CA ARG A 102 8.37 -18.74 1.22
C ARG A 102 9.85 -18.94 0.97
N HIS A 103 10.69 -18.20 1.67
CA HIS A 103 12.12 -18.11 1.38
C HIS A 103 12.96 -18.20 2.66
N ARG A 104 14.18 -18.70 2.49
CA ARG A 104 15.21 -18.74 3.53
C ARG A 104 16.58 -18.61 2.89
N GLY A 105 17.37 -17.66 3.36
CA GLY A 105 18.73 -17.43 2.88
C GLY A 105 19.14 -15.98 3.00
N GLU A 106 20.27 -15.64 2.41
CA GLU A 106 20.86 -14.30 2.51
C GLU A 106 19.96 -13.21 1.95
N LYS A 107 19.34 -13.46 0.79
CA LYS A 107 18.44 -12.49 0.17
C LYS A 107 17.10 -12.37 0.88
N ALA A 108 16.59 -13.45 1.44
CA ALA A 108 15.42 -13.42 2.30
C ALA A 108 15.66 -12.55 3.53
N GLU A 109 16.80 -12.68 4.20
CA GLU A 109 17.17 -11.82 5.33
C GLU A 109 17.39 -10.37 4.89
N LEU A 110 18.01 -10.16 3.74
CA LEU A 110 18.18 -8.81 3.16
C LEU A 110 16.83 -8.16 2.87
N ALA A 111 15.86 -8.90 2.33
CA ALA A 111 14.51 -8.39 2.06
C ALA A 111 13.81 -7.88 3.34
N LYS A 112 13.95 -8.60 4.45
CA LYS A 112 13.41 -8.18 5.75
C LYS A 112 14.12 -6.95 6.30
N THR A 113 15.46 -6.95 6.25
CA THR A 113 16.28 -5.82 6.73
C THR A 113 16.00 -4.54 5.93
N GLN A 114 15.95 -4.63 4.62
CA GLN A 114 15.69 -3.47 3.76
C GLN A 114 14.26 -2.96 3.93
N ALA A 115 13.27 -3.84 4.07
CA ALA A 115 11.90 -3.44 4.38
C ALA A 115 11.82 -2.63 5.67
N THR A 116 12.50 -3.07 6.72
CA THR A 116 12.58 -2.35 8.01
C THR A 116 13.20 -0.96 7.85
N ARG A 117 14.29 -0.84 7.11
CA ARG A 117 14.95 0.44 6.84
C ARG A 117 14.07 1.41 6.04
N ILE A 118 13.43 0.90 5.01
CA ILE A 118 12.56 1.69 4.12
C ILE A 118 11.34 2.17 4.88
N ALA A 119 10.64 1.29 5.57
CA ALA A 119 9.47 1.64 6.38
C ALA A 119 9.81 2.66 7.47
N GLY A 120 10.94 2.49 8.17
CA GLY A 120 11.43 3.44 9.17
C GLY A 120 11.77 4.80 8.57
N SER A 121 12.40 4.84 7.40
CA SER A 121 12.74 6.08 6.71
C SER A 121 11.49 6.83 6.25
N ILE A 122 10.54 6.15 5.63
CA ILE A 122 9.28 6.75 5.16
C ILE A 122 8.48 7.26 6.37
N SER A 123 8.27 6.43 7.38
CA SER A 123 7.52 6.79 8.60
C SER A 123 8.08 8.04 9.26
N ARG A 124 9.40 8.15 9.39
CA ARG A 124 10.07 9.33 9.96
C ARG A 124 9.81 10.57 9.13
N ARG A 125 9.97 10.50 7.81
CA ARG A 125 9.77 11.64 6.91
C ARG A 125 8.32 12.10 6.86
N LEU A 126 7.36 11.20 7.01
CA LEU A 126 5.93 11.57 7.09
C LEU A 126 5.64 12.35 8.37
N ARG A 127 6.29 12.03 9.49
CA ARG A 127 6.14 12.76 10.76
C ARG A 127 6.77 14.15 10.75
N GLU A 128 7.79 14.36 9.92
CA GLU A 128 8.47 15.66 9.75
C GLU A 128 7.68 16.63 8.87
N GLN A 129 6.64 16.16 8.16
CA GLN A 129 5.77 17.02 7.36
C GLN A 129 4.83 17.81 8.27
N PRO A 130 4.64 19.13 8.04
CA PRO A 130 3.62 19.88 8.78
C PRO A 130 2.24 19.25 8.53
N ALA A 131 1.48 19.10 9.62
CA ALA A 131 0.13 18.56 9.57
C ALA A 131 -0.73 19.40 8.61
N THR A 132 -0.89 18.95 7.39
CA THR A 132 -1.92 19.43 6.48
C THR A 132 -3.24 18.94 7.06
N GLN A 133 -4.22 19.81 7.20
CA GLN A 133 -5.50 19.54 7.83
C GLN A 133 -6.07 18.20 7.32
N HIS A 134 -6.04 17.19 8.16
CA HIS A 134 -6.67 15.92 7.87
C HIS A 134 -8.18 16.17 7.81
N VAL A 135 -8.78 15.92 6.66
CA VAL A 135 -10.23 15.86 6.54
C VAL A 135 -10.67 14.69 7.41
N THR A 136 -11.24 14.98 8.58
CA THR A 136 -11.88 14.00 9.42
C THR A 136 -13.00 13.38 8.60
N ILE A 137 -12.87 12.15 8.18
CA ILE A 137 -13.99 11.39 7.60
C ILE A 137 -14.94 11.12 8.75
N GLN A 138 -15.92 11.99 8.92
CA GLN A 138 -17.03 11.75 9.83
C GLN A 138 -17.73 10.47 9.37
N ARG A 139 -17.74 9.47 10.24
CA ARG A 139 -18.57 8.30 10.11
C ARG A 139 -20.00 8.78 9.90
N ARG A 140 -20.55 8.55 8.71
CA ARG A 140 -21.97 8.81 8.42
C ARG A 140 -22.79 7.96 9.38
N ARG A 141 -23.53 8.59 10.30
CA ARG A 141 -24.55 7.89 11.07
C ARG A 141 -25.66 7.47 10.10
N PRO A 142 -26.11 6.20 10.14
CA PRO A 142 -27.37 5.87 9.51
C PRO A 142 -28.50 6.45 10.39
N ASP A 143 -29.48 7.04 9.77
CA ASP A 143 -30.74 7.57 10.29
C ASP A 143 -30.78 9.10 10.43
N GLU A 144 -31.28 9.70 9.35
CA GLU A 144 -32.29 10.75 9.36
C GLU A 144 -32.81 10.88 7.93
N ASP A 145 -33.68 9.94 7.59
CA ASP A 145 -34.62 10.11 6.50
C ASP A 145 -35.96 10.52 7.14
N SER A 146 -36.38 11.74 6.93
CA SER A 146 -37.80 12.13 6.91
C SER A 146 -37.99 13.61 6.57
N ALA A 147 -38.62 13.77 5.45
CA ALA A 147 -39.58 14.82 5.10
C ALA A 147 -39.11 16.29 5.00
N ASP A 148 -39.06 16.80 3.81
CA ASP A 148 -40.08 17.82 3.46
C ASP A 148 -40.23 17.97 1.94
N HIS A 149 -41.49 18.10 1.56
CA HIS A 149 -41.99 18.33 0.20
C HIS A 149 -41.84 19.81 -0.18
N GLY A 150 -41.41 20.10 -1.40
CA GLY A 150 -41.41 21.45 -1.94
C GLY A 150 -41.17 21.50 -3.45
N THR A 151 -42.22 21.47 -4.17
CA THR A 151 -42.65 21.78 -5.54
C THR A 151 -41.68 22.54 -6.48
N PRO A 152 -41.75 22.28 -7.80
CA PRO A 152 -40.78 22.74 -8.80
C PRO A 152 -41.17 24.09 -9.44
N GLY A 153 -40.20 24.80 -9.95
CA GLY A 153 -40.36 25.97 -10.80
C GLY A 153 -39.27 26.08 -11.87
N PRO A 154 -39.47 26.76 -12.98
CA PRO A 154 -39.23 26.19 -14.30
C PRO A 154 -37.92 26.60 -14.99
N ALA A 155 -37.69 25.87 -16.09
CA ALA A 155 -36.64 25.97 -17.08
C ALA A 155 -36.22 27.39 -17.52
N ARG A 156 -34.93 27.59 -17.78
CA ARG A 156 -34.47 28.46 -18.86
C ARG A 156 -33.29 27.82 -19.59
N THR A 157 -33.52 27.68 -20.85
CA THR A 157 -32.69 27.35 -21.99
C THR A 157 -31.50 28.28 -22.17
N GLY A 158 -30.39 27.76 -22.70
CA GLY A 158 -29.30 28.56 -23.25
C GLY A 158 -28.04 27.70 -23.58
N SER A 159 -28.03 27.16 -24.78
CA SER A 159 -26.86 26.67 -25.53
C SER A 159 -26.23 27.83 -26.31
N PRO A 160 -25.16 27.62 -27.06
CA PRO A 160 -23.85 26.93 -26.87
C PRO A 160 -22.66 27.86 -27.25
N LEU A 161 -21.52 27.24 -27.51
CA LEU A 161 -20.34 27.66 -28.31
C LEU A 161 -19.07 28.02 -27.55
N VAL A 162 -18.16 27.28 -27.94
CA VAL A 162 -16.77 27.16 -28.37
C VAL A 162 -15.89 26.56 -27.32
#